data_2d16f6d8a234adc4a76ff8673072a176
#
_entry.id   2d16f6d8a234adc4a76ff8673072a176
#
_cell.length_a   1.000
_cell.length_b   1.000
_cell.length_c   1.000
_cell.angle_alpha   90.00
_cell.angle_beta   90.00
_cell.angle_gamma   90.00
#
_symmetry.space_group_name_H-M   'P 1'
#
loop_
_entity.id
_entity.type
_entity.pdbx_description
1 polymer ?
#
loop_
_entity_poly.entity_id
_entity_poly.type
_entity_poly.pdbx_seq_one_letter_code
_entity_poly.pdbx_strand_id
1 'polypeptide(L)'
;MLTYHRLSSIQDPNFRALHHLLQSIFPPEEVLAYDLWKEPLEDPSIHVCVAVHEGEVVGATEYRYYPELRVAMTDFTIIGRPALGVGRFLLRSRERDLARLAEQSETKPIGMFAEVYDPFRAADHAFGGVSPMNPYVRREVLSHIGYKRLDLAYVHPSWDHEGEAVSELDLCFLPADEEQSSIDASLVATFLERYYSALPNKPEEWLGMMNRIRSSESIGLLPI
;
A
#
# COMPACT_ATOMS: atom_id res chain seq x y z
N MET A 1 20.62 4.63 15.84
CA MET A 1 19.75 3.41 15.92
C MET A 1 18.40 3.76 15.36
N LEU A 2 17.76 2.88 14.57
CA LEU A 2 16.41 3.09 14.05
C LEU A 2 15.37 2.76 15.13
N THR A 3 14.36 3.61 15.30
CA THR A 3 13.18 3.37 16.14
C THR A 3 11.93 3.39 15.31
N TYR A 4 10.92 2.59 15.69
CA TYR A 4 9.63 2.48 15.02
C TYR A 4 8.57 3.19 15.85
N HIS A 5 7.85 4.11 15.25
CA HIS A 5 6.89 4.94 15.94
C HIS A 5 5.58 5.00 15.15
N ARG A 6 4.44 4.64 15.80
CA ARG A 6 3.09 4.79 15.22
C ARG A 6 2.60 6.21 15.45
N LEU A 7 2.10 6.82 14.40
CA LEU A 7 1.45 8.13 14.45
C LEU A 7 -0.05 7.94 14.68
N SER A 8 -0.63 8.73 15.58
CA SER A 8 -2.06 8.72 15.89
C SER A 8 -2.68 10.12 15.91
N SER A 9 -1.94 11.13 15.53
CA SER A 9 -2.40 12.52 15.51
C SER A 9 -1.57 13.37 14.57
N ILE A 10 -2.21 14.31 13.88
CA ILE A 10 -1.52 15.35 13.09
C ILE A 10 -0.68 16.29 13.98
N GLN A 11 -0.88 16.27 15.31
CA GLN A 11 -0.10 17.05 16.27
C GLN A 11 1.23 16.38 16.65
N ASP A 12 1.43 15.10 16.27
CA ASP A 12 2.71 14.43 16.51
C ASP A 12 3.83 15.17 15.73
N PRO A 13 4.94 15.52 16.38
CA PRO A 13 6.03 16.25 15.71
C PRO A 13 6.60 15.49 14.51
N ASN A 14 6.55 14.17 14.50
CA ASN A 14 7.01 13.35 13.36
C ASN A 14 6.00 13.37 12.19
N PHE A 15 4.72 13.72 12.43
CA PHE A 15 3.73 13.74 11.35
C PHE A 15 4.05 14.82 10.31
N ARG A 16 4.47 16.01 10.75
CA ARG A 16 4.87 17.07 9.81
C ARG A 16 6.05 16.64 8.93
N ALA A 17 7.02 15.97 9.50
CA ALA A 17 8.18 15.43 8.76
C ALA A 17 7.74 14.34 7.78
N LEU A 18 6.84 13.44 8.19
CA LEU A 18 6.24 12.45 7.29
C LEU A 18 5.50 13.11 6.12
N HIS A 19 4.62 14.08 6.41
CA HIS A 19 3.83 14.73 5.36
C HIS A 19 4.72 15.45 4.33
N HIS A 20 5.78 16.10 4.80
CA HIS A 20 6.79 16.69 3.91
C HIS A 20 7.51 15.62 3.07
N LEU A 21 7.80 14.46 3.64
CA LEU A 21 8.41 13.36 2.92
C LEU A 21 7.45 12.79 1.85
N LEU A 22 6.16 12.66 2.14
CA LEU A 22 5.13 12.28 1.16
C LEU A 22 5.11 13.25 -0.02
N GLN A 23 5.04 14.57 0.25
CA GLN A 23 5.04 15.60 -0.78
C GLN A 23 6.32 15.63 -1.63
N SER A 24 7.44 15.14 -1.10
CA SER A 24 8.70 15.08 -1.85
C SER A 24 8.82 13.84 -2.75
N ILE A 25 7.98 12.82 -2.52
CA ILE A 25 8.06 11.51 -3.21
C ILE A 25 6.88 11.30 -4.16
N PHE A 26 5.67 11.67 -3.75
CA PHE A 26 4.46 11.45 -4.52
C PHE A 26 4.00 12.71 -5.24
N PRO A 27 3.32 12.58 -6.38
CA PRO A 27 2.68 13.71 -7.04
C PRO A 27 1.58 14.31 -6.13
N PRO A 28 1.27 15.61 -6.26
CA PRO A 28 0.33 16.31 -5.36
C PRO A 28 -1.04 15.65 -5.26
N GLU A 29 -1.55 15.07 -6.34
CA GLU A 29 -2.83 14.36 -6.44
C GLU A 29 -2.90 13.05 -5.65
N GLU A 30 -1.74 12.50 -5.29
CA GLU A 30 -1.63 11.28 -4.48
C GLU A 30 -1.37 11.58 -2.99
N VAL A 31 -1.18 12.85 -2.63
CA VAL A 31 -0.89 13.25 -1.25
C VAL A 31 -2.10 13.93 -0.63
N LEU A 32 -2.71 13.28 0.34
CA LEU A 32 -3.80 13.85 1.11
C LEU A 32 -3.35 15.16 1.78
N ALA A 33 -4.19 16.21 1.73
CA ALA A 33 -3.89 17.48 2.38
C ALA A 33 -3.68 17.29 3.90
N TYR A 34 -2.77 18.08 4.49
CA TYR A 34 -2.32 17.93 5.88
C TYR A 34 -3.46 17.76 6.89
N ASP A 35 -4.47 18.63 6.83
CA ASP A 35 -5.58 18.64 7.80
C ASP A 35 -6.55 17.45 7.61
N LEU A 36 -6.58 16.86 6.42
CA LEU A 36 -7.43 15.70 6.11
C LEU A 36 -6.86 14.39 6.70
N TRP A 37 -5.61 14.36 7.15
CA TRP A 37 -5.00 13.22 7.82
C TRP A 37 -5.52 12.98 9.24
N LYS A 38 -6.30 13.90 9.79
CA LYS A 38 -6.83 13.74 11.14
C LYS A 38 -7.64 12.47 11.30
N GLU A 39 -8.64 12.25 10.43
CA GLU A 39 -9.49 11.06 10.49
C GLU A 39 -8.71 9.75 10.24
N PRO A 40 -7.86 9.64 9.18
CA PRO A 40 -7.04 8.45 8.98
C PRO A 40 -6.10 8.10 10.15
N LEU A 41 -5.51 9.10 10.82
CA LEU A 41 -4.63 8.85 11.97
C LEU A 41 -5.38 8.44 13.23
N GLU A 42 -6.64 8.86 13.39
CA GLU A 42 -7.53 8.49 14.50
C GLU A 42 -8.20 7.11 14.25
N ASP A 43 -8.24 6.62 13.01
CA ASP A 43 -8.80 5.31 12.68
C ASP A 43 -7.90 4.17 13.21
N PRO A 44 -8.41 3.31 14.13
CA PRO A 44 -7.62 2.23 14.70
C PRO A 44 -7.20 1.16 13.67
N SER A 45 -7.91 1.05 12.54
CA SER A 45 -7.60 0.10 11.47
C SER A 45 -6.45 0.56 10.55
N ILE A 46 -6.12 1.85 10.57
CA ILE A 46 -5.06 2.44 9.77
C ILE A 46 -3.78 2.58 10.62
N HIS A 47 -2.69 2.03 10.14
CA HIS A 47 -1.41 2.04 10.84
C HIS A 47 -0.39 2.86 10.06
N VAL A 48 -0.27 4.13 10.41
CA VAL A 48 0.77 5.02 9.87
C VAL A 48 1.96 5.01 10.80
N CYS A 49 3.09 4.53 10.33
CA CYS A 49 4.29 4.35 11.15
C CYS A 49 5.53 4.96 10.47
N VAL A 50 6.40 5.53 11.28
CA VAL A 50 7.65 6.12 10.82
C VAL A 50 8.86 5.40 11.39
N ALA A 51 9.94 5.36 10.60
CA ALA A 51 11.28 5.03 11.07
C ALA A 51 12.00 6.33 11.42
N VAL A 52 12.47 6.43 12.66
CA VAL A 52 13.20 7.62 13.14
C VAL A 52 14.65 7.23 13.44
N HIS A 53 15.58 8.04 12.97
CA HIS A 53 17.01 7.92 13.21
C HIS A 53 17.57 9.27 13.70
N GLU A 54 18.17 9.29 14.89
CA GLU A 54 18.75 10.51 15.47
C GLU A 54 17.77 11.70 15.53
N GLY A 55 16.48 11.41 15.78
CA GLY A 55 15.42 12.42 15.86
C GLY A 55 14.81 12.84 14.52
N GLU A 56 15.28 12.29 13.41
CA GLU A 56 14.78 12.59 12.06
C GLU A 56 13.93 11.43 11.52
N VAL A 57 12.82 11.74 10.85
CA VAL A 57 12.02 10.76 10.10
C VAL A 57 12.78 10.40 8.83
N VAL A 58 13.20 9.13 8.73
CA VAL A 58 14.02 8.61 7.61
C VAL A 58 13.27 7.64 6.71
N GLY A 59 12.02 7.36 7.01
CA GLY A 59 11.12 6.55 6.20
C GLY A 59 9.81 6.29 6.90
N ALA A 60 8.84 5.75 6.18
CA ALA A 60 7.51 5.48 6.71
C ALA A 60 6.82 4.33 6.00
N THR A 61 5.80 3.78 6.61
CA THR A 61 4.90 2.80 6.01
C THR A 61 3.48 3.02 6.52
N GLU A 62 2.50 2.82 5.64
CA GLU A 62 1.09 2.72 6.00
C GLU A 62 0.58 1.34 5.60
N TYR A 63 -0.25 0.77 6.47
CA TYR A 63 -0.91 -0.51 6.21
C TYR A 63 -2.18 -0.63 7.02
N ARG A 64 -3.06 -1.52 6.55
CA ARG A 64 -4.33 -1.89 7.18
C ARG A 64 -4.41 -3.41 7.27
N TYR A 65 -5.10 -3.90 8.29
CA TYR A 65 -5.44 -5.32 8.40
C TYR A 65 -6.94 -5.51 8.42
N TYR A 66 -7.43 -6.41 7.60
CA TYR A 66 -8.84 -6.80 7.47
C TYR A 66 -9.02 -8.21 8.02
N PRO A 67 -9.26 -8.36 9.33
CA PRO A 67 -9.29 -9.69 9.97
C PRO A 67 -10.39 -10.60 9.41
N GLU A 68 -11.55 -10.05 9.05
CA GLU A 68 -12.65 -10.79 8.44
C GLU A 68 -12.33 -11.35 7.05
N LEU A 69 -11.43 -10.71 6.31
CA LEU A 69 -10.91 -11.15 5.02
C LEU A 69 -9.57 -11.88 5.15
N ARG A 70 -8.94 -11.78 6.31
CA ARG A 70 -7.62 -12.35 6.61
C ARG A 70 -6.52 -11.82 5.68
N VAL A 71 -6.66 -10.60 5.19
CA VAL A 71 -5.67 -9.94 4.33
C VAL A 71 -5.23 -8.61 4.92
N ALA A 72 -4.03 -8.19 4.55
CA ALA A 72 -3.55 -6.84 4.78
C ALA A 72 -3.48 -6.05 3.47
N MET A 73 -3.42 -4.73 3.57
CA MET A 73 -3.06 -3.82 2.49
C MET A 73 -1.91 -2.95 2.96
N THR A 74 -0.93 -2.70 2.11
CA THR A 74 0.08 -1.68 2.34
C THR A 74 -0.08 -0.58 1.30
N ASP A 75 -0.42 0.62 1.77
CA ASP A 75 -0.62 1.78 0.90
C ASP A 75 0.73 2.34 0.44
N PHE A 76 1.65 2.52 1.38
CA PHE A 76 3.00 2.93 1.01
C PHE A 76 4.07 2.33 1.94
N THR A 77 5.27 2.23 1.40
CA THR A 77 6.51 2.07 2.15
C THR A 77 7.57 2.94 1.48
N ILE A 78 7.99 3.96 2.17
CA ILE A 78 8.92 4.98 1.66
C ILE A 78 10.23 4.99 2.43
N ILE A 79 11.32 5.22 1.71
CA ILE A 79 12.68 5.31 2.24
C ILE A 79 13.20 6.71 1.93
N GLY A 80 13.14 7.59 2.93
CA GLY A 80 13.59 8.98 2.79
C GLY A 80 15.13 9.11 2.84
N ARG A 81 15.81 8.17 3.50
CA ARG A 81 17.28 8.18 3.64
C ARG A 81 17.86 6.81 3.32
N PRO A 82 18.59 6.66 2.20
CA PRO A 82 19.20 5.40 1.82
C PRO A 82 20.36 5.00 2.77
N ALA A 83 20.88 3.79 2.61
CA ALA A 83 22.03 3.23 3.31
C ALA A 83 21.86 2.94 4.82
N LEU A 84 20.72 3.24 5.44
CA LEU A 84 20.45 2.93 6.86
C LEU A 84 19.69 1.60 7.08
N GLY A 85 19.38 0.86 6.02
CA GLY A 85 18.58 -0.36 6.11
C GLY A 85 17.10 -0.11 6.47
N VAL A 86 16.59 1.11 6.21
CA VAL A 86 15.23 1.57 6.57
C VAL A 86 14.17 0.66 6.00
N GLY A 87 14.25 0.26 4.72
CA GLY A 87 13.25 -0.58 4.07
C GLY A 87 13.10 -1.94 4.78
N ARG A 88 14.21 -2.61 5.08
CA ARG A 88 14.19 -3.89 5.84
C ARG A 88 13.67 -3.70 7.26
N PHE A 89 14.02 -2.59 7.90
CA PHE A 89 13.56 -2.27 9.24
C PHE A 89 12.03 -2.07 9.27
N LEU A 90 11.48 -1.28 8.33
CA LEU A 90 10.04 -1.05 8.20
C LEU A 90 9.28 -2.34 7.87
N LEU A 91 9.79 -3.15 6.91
CA LEU A 91 9.19 -4.44 6.56
C LEU A 91 9.06 -5.34 7.79
N ARG A 92 10.16 -5.59 8.50
CA ARG A 92 10.15 -6.44 9.70
C ARG A 92 9.28 -5.90 10.84
N SER A 93 9.19 -4.58 10.97
CA SER A 93 8.36 -3.95 12.00
C SER A 93 6.87 -4.11 11.65
N ARG A 94 6.49 -3.92 10.38
CA ARG A 94 5.14 -4.17 9.88
C ARG A 94 4.73 -5.63 10.01
N GLU A 95 5.61 -6.58 9.66
CA GLU A 95 5.34 -8.03 9.81
C GLU A 95 5.03 -8.40 11.25
N ARG A 96 5.81 -7.91 12.22
CA ARG A 96 5.57 -8.14 13.65
C ARG A 96 4.25 -7.53 14.12
N ASP A 97 3.91 -6.35 13.62
CA ASP A 97 2.68 -5.67 13.99
C ASP A 97 1.45 -6.36 13.39
N LEU A 98 1.52 -6.78 12.14
CA LEU A 98 0.46 -7.58 11.49
C LEU A 98 0.26 -8.93 12.18
N ALA A 99 1.33 -9.60 12.60
CA ALA A 99 1.22 -10.84 13.38
C ALA A 99 0.47 -10.61 14.71
N ARG A 100 0.79 -9.52 15.42
CA ARG A 100 0.10 -9.12 16.65
C ARG A 100 -1.38 -8.80 16.42
N LEU A 101 -1.72 -8.07 15.34
CA LEU A 101 -3.10 -7.74 14.98
C LEU A 101 -3.91 -9.00 14.64
N ALA A 102 -3.30 -9.93 13.93
CA ALA A 102 -3.91 -11.21 13.60
C ALA A 102 -4.18 -12.06 14.85
N GLU A 103 -3.22 -12.12 15.78
CA GLU A 103 -3.37 -12.81 17.07
C GLU A 103 -4.50 -12.19 17.89
N GLN A 104 -4.58 -10.86 17.98
CA GLN A 104 -5.65 -10.13 18.68
C GLN A 104 -7.04 -10.38 18.09
N SER A 105 -7.11 -10.66 16.80
CA SER A 105 -8.34 -10.96 16.05
C SER A 105 -8.63 -12.45 15.93
N GLU A 106 -7.82 -13.31 16.55
CA GLU A 106 -7.92 -14.77 16.45
C GLU A 106 -7.93 -15.28 14.98
N THR A 107 -7.17 -14.60 14.10
CA THR A 107 -7.10 -14.90 12.68
C THR A 107 -5.69 -15.28 12.25
N LYS A 108 -5.56 -15.81 11.03
CA LYS A 108 -4.27 -16.04 10.37
C LYS A 108 -4.29 -15.36 9.01
N PRO A 109 -3.40 -14.38 8.75
CA PRO A 109 -3.32 -13.74 7.45
C PRO A 109 -3.04 -14.75 6.34
N ILE A 110 -3.70 -14.57 5.20
CA ILE A 110 -3.43 -15.35 3.98
C ILE A 110 -2.54 -14.57 3.01
N GLY A 111 -2.34 -13.29 3.23
CA GLY A 111 -1.41 -12.48 2.46
C GLY A 111 -1.68 -10.98 2.62
N MET A 112 -0.95 -10.20 1.80
CA MET A 112 -1.00 -8.75 1.82
C MET A 112 -1.06 -8.19 0.40
N PHE A 113 -2.00 -7.31 0.14
CA PHE A 113 -2.09 -6.55 -1.09
C PHE A 113 -1.16 -5.33 -1.08
N ALA A 114 -0.74 -4.92 -2.28
CA ALA A 114 -0.05 -3.67 -2.54
C ALA A 114 -0.35 -3.19 -3.95
N GLU A 115 -0.43 -1.88 -4.15
CA GLU A 115 -0.46 -1.26 -5.46
C GLU A 115 0.96 -0.89 -5.87
N VAL A 116 1.34 -1.28 -7.08
CA VAL A 116 2.71 -1.14 -7.57
C VAL A 116 2.69 -0.58 -8.97
N TYR A 117 3.35 0.57 -9.19
CA TYR A 117 3.51 1.12 -10.52
C TYR A 117 4.20 0.15 -11.47
N ASP A 118 3.61 0.00 -12.65
CA ASP A 118 4.22 -0.73 -13.76
C ASP A 118 5.13 0.23 -14.56
N PRO A 119 6.46 0.09 -14.48
CA PRO A 119 7.38 0.98 -15.14
C PRO A 119 7.31 0.92 -16.68
N PHE A 120 6.63 -0.09 -17.25
CA PHE A 120 6.41 -0.20 -18.68
C PHE A 120 5.16 0.56 -19.14
N ARG A 121 4.26 0.92 -18.23
CA ARG A 121 3.06 1.71 -18.48
C ARG A 121 3.17 3.16 -18.01
N ALA A 122 3.88 3.36 -16.92
CA ALA A 122 4.15 4.69 -16.34
C ALA A 122 5.41 5.30 -17.01
N ALA A 123 5.24 5.95 -18.16
CA ALA A 123 6.36 6.30 -19.04
C ALA A 123 7.28 7.42 -18.53
N ASP A 124 6.88 8.31 -17.61
CA ASP A 124 7.67 9.49 -17.21
C ASP A 124 7.30 10.08 -15.82
N HIS A 125 7.03 9.26 -14.82
CA HIS A 125 6.85 9.83 -13.48
C HIS A 125 8.19 10.26 -12.87
N ALA A 126 8.58 11.49 -13.14
CA ALA A 126 9.55 12.23 -12.33
C ALA A 126 8.88 12.59 -11.00
N PHE A 127 8.87 11.66 -10.05
CA PHE A 127 8.51 11.95 -8.67
C PHE A 127 9.48 13.00 -8.12
N GLY A 128 8.96 14.07 -7.48
CA GLY A 128 9.72 15.22 -7.06
C GLY A 128 11.01 14.93 -6.29
N GLY A 129 11.84 15.90 -6.15
CA GLY A 129 13.18 16.10 -5.54
C GLY A 129 13.92 15.02 -4.74
N VAL A 130 13.30 14.01 -4.21
CA VAL A 130 13.94 12.80 -3.69
C VAL A 130 13.93 11.77 -4.81
N SER A 131 15.10 11.37 -5.30
CA SER A 131 15.19 10.34 -6.34
C SER A 131 14.47 9.08 -5.84
N PRO A 132 13.30 8.74 -6.40
CA PRO A 132 12.63 7.51 -6.01
C PRO A 132 13.51 6.34 -6.38
N MET A 133 13.35 5.23 -5.68
CA MET A 133 13.95 3.97 -6.13
C MET A 133 13.50 3.73 -7.57
N ASN A 134 14.45 3.49 -8.46
CA ASN A 134 14.18 3.18 -9.85
C ASN A 134 13.03 2.14 -9.91
N PRO A 135 11.94 2.39 -10.65
CA PRO A 135 10.75 1.55 -10.61
C PRO A 135 11.02 0.09 -11.03
N TYR A 136 12.01 -0.16 -11.91
CA TYR A 136 12.46 -1.51 -12.24
C TYR A 136 13.12 -2.21 -11.06
N VAL A 137 13.99 -1.49 -10.33
CA VAL A 137 14.63 -1.99 -9.10
C VAL A 137 13.57 -2.25 -8.02
N ARG A 138 12.55 -1.40 -7.93
CA ARG A 138 11.42 -1.61 -6.99
C ARG A 138 10.69 -2.91 -7.29
N ARG A 139 10.34 -3.18 -8.55
CA ARG A 139 9.71 -4.45 -8.96
C ARG A 139 10.59 -5.65 -8.64
N GLU A 140 11.89 -5.57 -8.94
CA GLU A 140 12.84 -6.62 -8.62
C GLU A 140 12.90 -6.90 -7.10
N VAL A 141 12.95 -5.87 -6.27
CA VAL A 141 12.92 -6.02 -4.81
C VAL A 141 11.62 -6.67 -4.35
N LEU A 142 10.46 -6.24 -4.86
CA LEU A 142 9.16 -6.82 -4.51
C LEU A 142 9.04 -8.27 -4.97
N SER A 143 9.54 -8.60 -6.17
CA SER A 143 9.63 -9.97 -6.66
C SER A 143 10.47 -10.86 -5.73
N HIS A 144 11.62 -10.38 -5.26
CA HIS A 144 12.47 -11.11 -4.31
C HIS A 144 11.82 -11.27 -2.92
N ILE A 145 10.94 -10.36 -2.52
CA ILE A 145 10.15 -10.50 -1.29
C ILE A 145 9.05 -11.56 -1.45
N GLY A 146 8.68 -11.89 -2.70
CA GLY A 146 7.65 -12.89 -3.02
C GLY A 146 6.31 -12.31 -3.47
N TYR A 147 6.23 -11.00 -3.75
CA TYR A 147 5.03 -10.42 -4.33
C TYR A 147 4.77 -11.01 -5.72
N LYS A 148 3.49 -11.23 -6.01
CA LYS A 148 2.97 -11.67 -7.30
C LYS A 148 1.92 -10.66 -7.76
N ARG A 149 1.86 -10.33 -9.05
CA ARG A 149 0.78 -9.49 -9.57
C ARG A 149 -0.46 -10.32 -9.85
N LEU A 150 -1.63 -9.76 -9.64
CA LEU A 150 -2.88 -10.37 -10.08
C LEU A 150 -2.96 -10.34 -11.62
N ASP A 151 -3.43 -11.42 -12.22
CA ASP A 151 -3.75 -11.48 -13.65
C ASP A 151 -5.06 -10.72 -13.93
N LEU A 152 -4.97 -9.41 -13.82
CA LEU A 152 -6.07 -8.47 -13.87
C LEU A 152 -5.63 -7.18 -14.53
N ALA A 153 -6.44 -6.65 -15.46
CA ALA A 153 -6.29 -5.26 -15.90
C ALA A 153 -6.79 -4.34 -14.78
N TYR A 154 -5.89 -4.04 -13.86
CA TYR A 154 -6.21 -3.28 -12.67
C TYR A 154 -6.49 -1.82 -13.00
N VAL A 155 -7.50 -1.28 -12.34
CA VAL A 155 -7.90 0.12 -12.40
C VAL A 155 -7.97 0.64 -10.97
N HIS A 156 -7.19 1.66 -10.66
CA HIS A 156 -7.22 2.38 -9.42
C HIS A 156 -8.13 3.61 -9.58
N PRO A 157 -9.17 3.79 -8.76
CA PRO A 157 -9.93 5.03 -8.74
C PRO A 157 -9.11 6.11 -8.02
N SER A 158 -9.03 7.30 -8.61
CA SER A 158 -8.25 8.40 -8.02
C SER A 158 -8.75 8.79 -6.63
N TRP A 159 -7.82 9.09 -5.72
CA TRP A 159 -8.11 9.58 -4.37
C TRP A 159 -8.47 11.07 -4.31
N ASP A 160 -8.44 11.79 -5.43
CA ASP A 160 -8.89 13.19 -5.51
C ASP A 160 -10.42 13.35 -5.47
N HIS A 161 -11.16 12.24 -5.43
CA HIS A 161 -12.63 12.16 -5.42
C HIS A 161 -13.31 12.63 -6.73
N GLU A 162 -12.56 12.86 -7.79
CA GLU A 162 -13.12 13.26 -9.09
C GLU A 162 -13.56 12.07 -9.95
N GLY A 163 -13.21 10.85 -9.54
CA GLY A 163 -13.65 9.62 -10.17
C GLY A 163 -12.87 9.25 -11.43
N GLU A 164 -11.67 9.77 -11.60
CA GLU A 164 -10.79 9.40 -12.70
C GLU A 164 -10.19 8.01 -12.53
N ALA A 165 -9.84 7.38 -13.65
CA ALA A 165 -9.20 6.06 -13.69
C ALA A 165 -7.69 6.19 -13.80
N VAL A 166 -6.95 5.48 -12.93
CA VAL A 166 -5.50 5.33 -13.03
C VAL A 166 -5.18 3.89 -13.41
N SER A 167 -4.51 3.68 -14.55
CA SER A 167 -4.28 2.35 -15.13
C SER A 167 -2.81 1.91 -15.11
N GLU A 168 -1.91 2.70 -14.53
CA GLU A 168 -0.47 2.44 -14.53
C GLU A 168 -0.01 1.57 -13.36
N LEU A 169 -0.95 1.17 -12.49
CA LEU A 169 -0.69 0.32 -11.33
C LEU A 169 -1.03 -1.15 -11.63
N ASP A 170 -0.28 -2.05 -11.04
CA ASP A 170 -0.67 -3.44 -10.83
C ASP A 170 -1.17 -3.62 -9.40
N LEU A 171 -2.25 -4.37 -9.22
CA LEU A 171 -2.58 -4.92 -7.90
C LEU A 171 -1.73 -6.16 -7.67
N CYS A 172 -0.90 -6.10 -6.64
CA CYS A 172 0.01 -7.18 -6.27
C CYS A 172 -0.43 -7.82 -4.95
N PHE A 173 -0.04 -9.07 -4.76
CA PHE A 173 -0.33 -9.84 -3.56
C PHE A 173 0.93 -10.58 -3.09
N LEU A 174 1.24 -10.46 -1.82
CA LEU A 174 2.25 -11.25 -1.13
C LEU A 174 1.52 -12.38 -0.40
N PRO A 175 1.47 -13.61 -0.96
CA PRO A 175 0.77 -14.71 -0.32
C PRO A 175 1.54 -15.22 0.90
N ALA A 176 0.82 -15.67 1.94
CA ALA A 176 1.43 -16.34 3.09
C ALA A 176 1.95 -17.74 2.74
N ASP A 177 1.40 -18.35 1.69
CA ASP A 177 1.89 -19.59 1.08
C ASP A 177 2.57 -19.25 -0.24
N GLU A 178 3.88 -19.39 -0.31
CA GLU A 178 4.69 -19.05 -1.49
C GLU A 178 4.30 -19.83 -2.75
N GLU A 179 3.76 -21.07 -2.57
CA GLU A 179 3.31 -21.92 -3.68
C GLU A 179 1.94 -21.50 -4.25
N GLN A 180 1.23 -20.59 -3.58
CA GLN A 180 -0.07 -20.13 -4.04
C GLN A 180 0.04 -19.48 -5.43
N SER A 181 -0.73 -20.02 -6.40
CA SER A 181 -0.73 -19.59 -7.80
C SER A 181 -2.01 -18.85 -8.22
N SER A 182 -3.01 -18.78 -7.36
CA SER A 182 -4.27 -18.04 -7.60
C SER A 182 -4.87 -17.57 -6.28
N ILE A 183 -5.77 -16.60 -6.38
CA ILE A 183 -6.54 -16.07 -5.26
C ILE A 183 -8.03 -16.10 -5.62
N ASP A 184 -8.89 -16.34 -4.63
CA ASP A 184 -10.34 -16.33 -4.81
C ASP A 184 -10.82 -14.95 -5.31
N ALA A 185 -11.57 -14.94 -6.39
CA ALA A 185 -12.04 -13.71 -7.01
C ALA A 185 -13.05 -12.96 -6.12
N SER A 186 -13.87 -13.68 -5.36
CA SER A 186 -14.81 -13.06 -4.41
C SER A 186 -14.10 -12.35 -3.26
N LEU A 187 -12.97 -12.89 -2.80
CA LEU A 187 -12.13 -12.24 -1.81
C LEU A 187 -11.55 -10.93 -2.35
N VAL A 188 -11.01 -10.95 -3.59
CA VAL A 188 -10.47 -9.74 -4.22
C VAL A 188 -11.55 -8.68 -4.42
N ALA A 189 -12.74 -9.08 -4.89
CA ALA A 189 -13.87 -8.16 -5.05
C ALA A 189 -14.26 -7.50 -3.73
N THR A 190 -14.46 -8.30 -2.67
CA THR A 190 -14.85 -7.81 -1.35
C THR A 190 -13.78 -6.90 -0.76
N PHE A 191 -12.49 -7.27 -0.91
CA PHE A 191 -11.37 -6.43 -0.48
C PHE A 191 -11.39 -5.07 -1.18
N LEU A 192 -11.48 -5.03 -2.50
CA LEU A 192 -11.47 -3.77 -3.27
C LEU A 192 -12.67 -2.88 -2.94
N GLU A 193 -13.87 -3.46 -2.78
CA GLU A 193 -15.05 -2.72 -2.34
C GLU A 193 -14.85 -2.06 -0.99
N ARG A 194 -14.26 -2.79 -0.05
CA ARG A 194 -14.01 -2.29 1.29
C ARG A 194 -12.89 -1.26 1.32
N TYR A 195 -11.79 -1.52 0.63
CA TYR A 195 -10.65 -0.62 0.56
C TYR A 195 -11.02 0.75 -0.01
N TYR A 196 -11.80 0.75 -1.09
CA TYR A 196 -12.29 1.98 -1.74
C TYR A 196 -13.65 2.46 -1.24
N SER A 197 -14.15 1.96 -0.12
CA SER A 197 -15.49 2.34 0.39
C SER A 197 -15.62 3.83 0.71
N ALA A 198 -14.51 4.49 1.07
CA ALA A 198 -14.48 5.92 1.35
C ALA A 198 -14.67 6.81 0.10
N LEU A 199 -14.38 6.30 -1.10
CA LEU A 199 -14.55 7.06 -2.35
C LEU A 199 -16.02 7.08 -2.77
N PRO A 200 -16.66 8.26 -2.93
CA PRO A 200 -18.07 8.35 -3.30
C PRO A 200 -18.30 7.96 -4.77
N ASN A 201 -17.35 8.28 -5.64
CA ASN A 201 -17.41 8.05 -7.08
C ASN A 201 -16.36 7.02 -7.49
N LYS A 202 -16.71 6.20 -8.45
CA LYS A 202 -15.80 5.25 -9.08
C LYS A 202 -15.96 5.30 -10.59
N PRO A 203 -14.85 5.30 -11.37
CA PRO A 203 -14.93 5.38 -12.82
C PRO A 203 -15.57 4.13 -13.43
N GLU A 204 -16.11 4.27 -14.65
CA GLU A 204 -16.76 3.15 -15.36
C GLU A 204 -15.78 1.98 -15.58
N GLU A 205 -14.52 2.27 -15.82
CA GLU A 205 -13.46 1.28 -15.99
C GLU A 205 -13.28 0.43 -14.73
N TRP A 206 -13.36 1.03 -13.53
CA TRP A 206 -13.33 0.33 -12.25
C TRP A 206 -14.55 -0.57 -12.09
N LEU A 207 -15.75 -0.07 -12.41
CA LEU A 207 -16.98 -0.86 -12.37
C LEU A 207 -16.91 -2.04 -13.35
N GLY A 208 -16.37 -1.82 -14.55
CA GLY A 208 -16.14 -2.87 -15.54
C GLY A 208 -15.13 -3.93 -15.05
N MET A 209 -14.05 -3.51 -14.41
CA MET A 209 -13.09 -4.42 -13.75
C MET A 209 -13.77 -5.25 -12.67
N MET A 210 -14.53 -4.64 -11.77
CA MET A 210 -15.24 -5.32 -10.69
C MET A 210 -16.24 -6.36 -11.20
N ASN A 211 -16.94 -6.07 -12.30
CA ASN A 211 -17.84 -7.03 -12.93
C ASN A 211 -17.08 -8.25 -13.49
N ARG A 212 -15.91 -8.06 -14.09
CA ARG A 212 -15.04 -9.17 -14.54
C ARG A 212 -14.56 -10.03 -13.38
N ILE A 213 -14.11 -9.39 -12.29
CA ILE A 213 -13.69 -10.10 -11.06
C ILE A 213 -14.83 -10.96 -10.54
N ARG A 214 -16.02 -10.41 -10.35
CA ARG A 214 -17.20 -11.13 -9.81
C ARG A 214 -17.69 -12.28 -10.70
N SER A 215 -17.39 -12.24 -12.00
CA SER A 215 -17.74 -13.32 -12.93
C SER A 215 -16.70 -14.44 -13.00
N SER A 216 -15.60 -14.30 -12.29
CA SER A 216 -14.52 -15.28 -12.23
C SER A 216 -14.59 -16.07 -10.92
N GLU A 217 -14.10 -17.32 -10.90
CA GLU A 217 -13.94 -18.10 -9.67
C GLU A 217 -12.64 -17.72 -8.94
N SER A 218 -11.57 -17.53 -9.70
CA SER A 218 -10.26 -17.18 -9.16
C SER A 218 -9.49 -16.26 -10.13
N ILE A 219 -8.48 -15.59 -9.59
CA ILE A 219 -7.55 -14.74 -10.33
C ILE A 219 -6.15 -15.32 -10.20
N GLY A 220 -5.45 -15.49 -11.31
CA GLY A 220 -4.08 -15.98 -11.33
C GLY A 220 -3.11 -15.03 -10.61
N LEU A 221 -2.10 -15.58 -9.97
CA LEU A 221 -0.98 -14.85 -9.39
C LEU A 221 0.25 -15.07 -10.29
N LEU A 222 0.69 -14.03 -10.94
CA LEU A 222 1.80 -14.04 -11.91
C LEU A 222 3.05 -13.41 -11.30
N PRO A 223 4.25 -13.76 -11.76
CA PRO A 223 5.46 -13.03 -11.40
C PRO A 223 5.34 -11.53 -11.69
N ILE A 224 6.00 -10.71 -10.87
CA ILE A 224 6.09 -9.27 -11.10
C ILE A 224 7.21 -8.99 -12.10
#